data_907d30e8c9cc4d6a0ff06921120e072e
#
_entry.id   907d30e8c9cc4d6a0ff06921120e072e
#
_cell.length_a   1.000
_cell.length_b   1.000
_cell.length_c   1.000
_cell.angle_alpha   90.00
_cell.angle_beta   90.00
_cell.angle_gamma   90.00
#
_symmetry.space_group_name_H-M   'P 1'
#
loop_
_entity.id
_entity.type
_entity.pdbx_description
1 polymer ?
#
loop_
_entity_poly.entity_id
_entity_poly.type
_entity_poly.pdbx_seq_one_letter_code
_entity_poly.pdbx_strand_id
1 'polypeptide(L)' 'MSQHERSAAEMRGLLRFAQGLGLDEATVREIYGAVGRKAMATGASDDNRMAEVRKRMLLAVN' A
#
# COMPACT_ATOMS: atom_id res chain seq x y z
N MET A 1 -11.85 -7.41 -14.81
CA MET A 1 -10.46 -7.26 -14.39
C MET A 1 -10.12 -8.30 -13.33
N SER A 2 -9.00 -9.00 -13.49
CA SER A 2 -8.61 -9.97 -12.48
C SER A 2 -8.06 -9.26 -11.23
N GLN A 3 -8.16 -9.92 -10.09
CA GLN A 3 -7.63 -9.42 -8.83
C GLN A 3 -6.12 -9.19 -8.91
N HIS A 4 -5.44 -10.01 -9.71
CA HIS A 4 -4.01 -9.93 -9.91
C HIS A 4 -3.61 -8.62 -10.63
N GLU A 5 -4.37 -8.22 -11.64
CA GLU A 5 -4.15 -6.98 -12.37
C GLU A 5 -4.39 -5.76 -11.49
N ARG A 6 -5.44 -5.83 -10.65
CA ARG A 6 -5.74 -4.77 -9.69
C ARG A 6 -4.58 -4.56 -8.72
N SER A 7 -4.03 -5.65 -8.18
CA SER A 7 -2.91 -5.56 -7.24
C SER A 7 -1.68 -4.96 -7.87
N ALA A 8 -1.40 -5.33 -9.13
CA ALA A 8 -0.25 -4.78 -9.86
C ALA A 8 -0.43 -3.28 -10.12
N ALA A 9 -1.64 -2.85 -10.46
CA ALA A 9 -1.92 -1.44 -10.70
C ALA A 9 -1.80 -0.63 -9.41
N GLU A 10 -2.31 -1.17 -8.30
CA GLU A 10 -2.19 -0.53 -6.99
C GLU A 10 -0.73 -0.37 -6.60
N MET A 11 0.06 -1.41 -6.78
CA MET A 11 1.48 -1.37 -6.43
C MET A 11 2.23 -0.32 -7.26
N ARG A 12 1.96 -0.22 -8.56
CA ARG A 12 2.59 0.80 -9.41
C ARG A 12 2.26 2.20 -8.93
N GLY A 13 1.01 2.45 -8.56
CA GLY A 13 0.60 3.74 -8.01
C GLY A 13 1.30 4.07 -6.71
N LEU A 14 1.42 3.09 -5.83
CA LEU A 14 2.10 3.26 -4.56
C LEU A 14 3.60 3.52 -4.73
N LEU A 15 4.24 2.82 -5.67
CA LEU A 15 5.67 3.03 -5.94
C LEU A 15 5.93 4.43 -6.49
N ARG A 16 5.03 4.95 -7.31
CA ARG A 16 5.12 6.31 -7.82
C ARG A 16 4.98 7.33 -6.69
N PHE A 17 4.01 7.11 -5.80
CA PHE A 17 3.80 7.94 -4.63
C PHE A 17 5.03 7.90 -3.72
N ALA A 18 5.61 6.71 -3.54
CA ALA A 18 6.79 6.50 -2.72
C ALA A 18 8.00 7.26 -3.26
N GLN A 19 8.17 7.30 -4.58
CA GLN A 19 9.28 8.04 -5.20
C GLN A 19 9.21 9.52 -4.84
N GLY A 20 8.01 10.09 -4.84
CA GLY A 20 7.81 11.47 -4.43
C GLY A 20 8.13 11.72 -2.96
N LEU A 21 8.02 10.69 -2.13
CA LEU A 21 8.30 10.78 -0.69
C LEU A 21 9.73 10.38 -0.32
N GLY A 22 10.48 9.81 -1.26
CA GLY A 22 11.83 9.32 -0.99
C GLY A 22 11.88 7.97 -0.29
N LEU A 23 10.81 7.18 -0.39
CA LEU A 23 10.77 5.82 0.16
C LEU A 23 11.26 4.81 -0.85
N ASP A 24 11.91 3.74 -0.38
CA ASP A 24 12.35 2.66 -1.26
C ASP A 24 11.24 1.63 -1.48
N GLU A 25 11.41 0.81 -2.52
CA GLU A 25 10.43 -0.20 -2.89
C GLU A 25 10.22 -1.24 -1.80
N ALA A 26 11.29 -1.64 -1.12
CA ALA A 26 11.21 -2.65 -0.07
C ALA A 26 10.29 -2.18 1.07
N THR A 27 10.41 -0.93 1.47
CA THR A 27 9.56 -0.34 2.51
C THR A 27 8.10 -0.33 2.08
N VAL A 28 7.83 0.04 0.82
CA VAL A 28 6.47 0.06 0.29
C VAL A 28 5.85 -1.34 0.30
N ARG A 29 6.59 -2.33 -0.14
CA ARG A 29 6.11 -3.72 -0.18
C ARG A 29 5.82 -4.26 1.21
N GLU A 30 6.66 -3.92 2.17
CA GLU A 30 6.47 -4.32 3.55
C GLU A 30 5.20 -3.71 4.14
N ILE A 31 4.99 -2.42 3.93
CA ILE A 31 3.79 -1.72 4.39
C ILE A 31 2.54 -2.31 3.74
N TYR A 32 2.59 -2.51 2.43
CA TYR A 32 1.47 -3.05 1.67
C TYR A 32 1.06 -4.43 2.20
N GLY A 33 2.04 -5.29 2.44
CA GLY A 33 1.78 -6.62 2.97
C GLY A 33 1.20 -6.60 4.39
N ALA A 34 1.74 -5.76 5.25
CA ALA A 34 1.27 -5.65 6.63
C ALA A 34 -0.18 -5.14 6.69
N VAL A 35 -0.49 -4.10 5.92
CA VAL A 35 -1.84 -3.56 5.86
C VAL A 35 -2.80 -4.57 5.26
N GLY A 36 -2.37 -5.31 4.23
CA GLY A 36 -3.20 -6.34 3.60
C GLY A 36 -3.58 -7.43 4.59
N ARG A 37 -2.64 -7.89 5.41
CA ARG A 37 -2.92 -8.90 6.44
C ARG A 37 -3.90 -8.39 7.48
N LYS A 38 -3.73 -7.15 7.91
CA LYS A 38 -4.64 -6.54 8.88
C LYS A 38 -6.03 -6.36 8.29
N ALA A 39 -6.12 -5.95 7.03
CA ALA A 39 -7.39 -5.76 6.35
C ALA A 39 -8.16 -7.07 6.23
N MET A 40 -7.47 -8.17 5.95
CA MET A 40 -8.10 -9.50 5.91
C MET A 40 -8.68 -9.89 7.26
N ALA A 41 -7.96 -9.59 8.34
CA ALA A 41 -8.39 -9.92 9.70
C ALA A 41 -9.59 -9.09 10.14
N THR A 42 -9.69 -7.82 9.70
CA THR A 42 -10.72 -6.90 10.13
C THR A 42 -11.86 -6.76 9.13
N GLY A 43 -11.71 -7.28 7.92
CA GLY A 43 -12.71 -7.12 6.87
C GLY A 43 -12.78 -5.73 6.28
N ALA A 44 -11.68 -4.98 6.34
CA ALA A 44 -11.65 -3.62 5.82
C ALA A 44 -11.83 -3.60 4.30
N SER A 45 -12.47 -2.55 3.79
CA SER A 45 -12.65 -2.35 2.35
C SER A 45 -11.33 -2.04 1.66
N ASP A 46 -11.30 -2.19 0.32
CA ASP A 46 -10.12 -1.85 -0.48
C ASP A 46 -9.75 -0.37 -0.32
N ASP A 47 -10.74 0.51 -0.27
CA ASP A 47 -10.49 1.94 -0.09
C ASP A 47 -9.84 2.23 1.26
N ASN A 48 -10.34 1.59 2.32
CA ASN A 48 -9.75 1.75 3.64
C ASN A 48 -8.35 1.18 3.71
N ARG A 49 -8.13 0.04 3.06
CA ARG A 49 -6.81 -0.60 2.99
C ARG A 49 -5.79 0.32 2.31
N MET A 50 -6.16 0.90 1.17
CA MET A 50 -5.25 1.78 0.43
C MET A 50 -4.99 3.09 1.18
N ALA A 51 -5.99 3.63 1.86
CA ALA A 51 -5.82 4.82 2.68
C ALA A 51 -4.83 4.56 3.81
N GLU A 52 -4.92 3.39 4.44
CA GLU A 52 -4.00 3.02 5.51
C GLU A 52 -2.57 2.84 5.01
N VAL A 53 -2.40 2.26 3.83
CA VAL A 53 -1.07 2.11 3.22
C VAL A 53 -0.43 3.49 3.04
N ARG A 54 -1.17 4.43 2.44
CA ARG A 54 -0.64 5.78 2.19
C ARG A 54 -0.32 6.51 3.50
N LYS A 55 -1.18 6.34 4.52
CA LYS A 55 -0.95 6.94 5.83
C LYS A 55 0.37 6.44 6.43
N ARG A 56 0.59 5.13 6.40
CA ARG A 56 1.82 4.54 6.94
C ARG A 56 3.05 4.97 6.16
N MET A 57 2.92 5.15 4.84
CA MET A 57 4.01 5.66 4.03
C MET A 57 4.40 7.08 4.44
N LEU A 58 3.40 7.93 4.68
CA LEU A 58 3.66 9.30 5.14
C LEU A 58 4.34 9.31 6.51
N LEU A 59 3.93 8.41 7.40
CA LEU A 59 4.56 8.30 8.72
C LEU A 59 6.00 7.80 8.63
N ALA A 60 6.31 7.00 7.62
CA ALA A 60 7.64 6.42 7.45
C ALA A 60 8.69 7.45 7.01
N VAL A 61 8.27 8.59 6.44
CA VAL A 61 9.20 9.64 6.03
C VAL A 61 9.48 10.67 7.12
N ASN A 62 8.83 10.57 8.25
CA ASN A 62 9.08 11.48 9.36
C ASN A 62 10.22 10.96 10.25
#